data_e1e36b7ad69ce408f5acb9a7655a4469
#
_entry.id   e1e36b7ad69ce408f5acb9a7655a4469
#
_cell.length_a   1.000
_cell.length_b   1.000
_cell.length_c   1.000
_cell.angle_alpha   90.00
_cell.angle_beta   90.00
_cell.angle_gamma   90.00
#
_symmetry.space_group_name_H-M   'P 1'
#
loop_
_entity.id
_entity.type
_entity.pdbx_description
1 polymer ?
#
loop_
_entity_poly.entity_id
_entity_poly.type
_entity_poly.pdbx_seq_one_letter_code
_entity_poly.pdbx_strand_id
1 'polypeptide(L)'
;EAVKAPLREMLAAGDRILLIGHSMGSIIAYDALWELDRVERNPGRIDLLLTLGSPLGMHYVQDQLLGFRDRDGRRFPCNIRRWINVAAHGDLTALDPELRDHFGAMLEGGCTGSIEDRYQEVFTYFRNELGLNAHRSYGYLVEAHTARAIAAWWLAADEAECCPADGSALAMPG
;
A
#
# COMPACT_ATOMS: atom_id res chain seq x y z
N GLU A 1 -17.61 -2.62 2.37
CA GLU A 1 -17.73 -4.09 2.37
C GLU A 1 -17.14 -4.73 1.12
N ALA A 2 -17.35 -4.17 -0.08
CA ALA A 2 -16.86 -4.74 -1.34
C ALA A 2 -15.34 -4.99 -1.39
N VAL A 3 -14.53 -4.17 -0.69
CA VAL A 3 -13.08 -4.36 -0.57
C VAL A 3 -12.73 -5.30 0.59
N LYS A 4 -13.44 -5.21 1.71
CA LYS A 4 -13.12 -5.99 2.91
C LYS A 4 -13.42 -7.49 2.78
N ALA A 5 -14.52 -7.86 2.11
CA ALA A 5 -14.90 -9.27 1.99
C ALA A 5 -13.78 -10.11 1.33
N PRO A 6 -13.29 -9.78 0.13
CA PRO A 6 -12.19 -10.53 -0.47
C PRO A 6 -10.89 -10.45 0.35
N LEU A 7 -10.59 -9.30 0.99
CA LEU A 7 -9.41 -9.19 1.84
C LEU A 7 -9.47 -10.14 3.05
N ARG A 8 -10.64 -10.30 3.70
CA ARG A 8 -10.79 -11.25 4.81
C ARG A 8 -10.50 -12.69 4.37
N GLU A 9 -11.03 -13.09 3.21
CA GLU A 9 -10.82 -14.42 2.64
C GLU A 9 -9.33 -14.67 2.36
N MET A 10 -8.67 -13.76 1.68
CA MET A 10 -7.24 -13.86 1.34
C MET A 10 -6.36 -13.84 2.59
N LEU A 11 -6.64 -12.97 3.56
CA LEU A 11 -5.91 -12.91 4.84
C LEU A 11 -6.09 -14.20 5.65
N ALA A 12 -7.29 -14.78 5.65
CA ALA A 12 -7.58 -16.05 6.32
C ALA A 12 -6.88 -17.24 5.64
N ALA A 13 -6.73 -17.20 4.32
CA ALA A 13 -5.99 -18.18 3.54
C ALA A 13 -4.45 -18.08 3.73
N GLY A 14 -3.97 -16.95 4.29
CA GLY A 14 -2.54 -16.69 4.40
C GLY A 14 -1.91 -16.26 3.07
N ASP A 15 -2.71 -15.78 2.14
CA ASP A 15 -2.26 -15.36 0.82
C ASP A 15 -1.30 -14.17 0.91
N ARG A 16 -0.39 -14.08 -0.05
CA ARG A 16 0.38 -12.85 -0.30
C ARG A 16 -0.51 -11.83 -1.00
N ILE A 17 -0.62 -10.65 -0.43
CA ILE A 17 -1.57 -9.63 -0.88
C ILE A 17 -0.85 -8.37 -1.32
N LEU A 18 -1.04 -8.00 -2.59
CA LEU A 18 -0.81 -6.68 -3.13
C LEU A 18 -2.16 -5.97 -3.28
N LEU A 19 -2.37 -4.90 -2.53
CA LEU A 19 -3.55 -4.05 -2.65
C LEU A 19 -3.19 -2.77 -3.39
N ILE A 20 -3.84 -2.52 -4.53
CA ILE A 20 -3.61 -1.32 -5.33
C ILE A 20 -4.81 -0.38 -5.20
N GLY A 21 -4.56 0.85 -4.74
CA GLY A 21 -5.55 1.91 -4.66
C GLY A 21 -5.21 3.08 -5.59
N HIS A 22 -6.08 3.43 -6.53
CA HIS A 22 -5.93 4.61 -7.38
C HIS A 22 -6.91 5.69 -6.95
N SER A 23 -6.44 6.95 -6.83
CA SER A 23 -7.30 8.09 -6.51
C SER A 23 -8.09 7.87 -5.21
N MET A 24 -9.40 8.08 -5.22
CA MET A 24 -10.32 7.76 -4.12
C MET A 24 -10.24 6.30 -3.66
N GLY A 25 -9.84 5.38 -4.53
CA GLY A 25 -9.61 3.98 -4.19
C GLY A 25 -8.52 3.79 -3.14
N SER A 26 -7.55 4.70 -3.03
CA SER A 26 -6.53 4.67 -1.98
C SER A 26 -7.10 4.98 -0.59
N ILE A 27 -8.06 5.91 -0.51
CA ILE A 27 -8.80 6.21 0.74
C ILE A 27 -9.60 4.99 1.17
N ILE A 28 -10.36 4.40 0.23
CA ILE A 28 -11.19 3.22 0.50
C ILE A 28 -10.31 2.03 0.94
N ALA A 29 -9.16 1.84 0.32
CA ALA A 29 -8.21 0.81 0.70
C ALA A 29 -7.65 1.03 2.12
N TYR A 30 -7.25 2.26 2.44
CA TYR A 30 -6.75 2.63 3.76
C TYR A 30 -7.80 2.40 4.85
N ASP A 31 -9.03 2.92 4.66
CA ASP A 31 -10.11 2.76 5.61
C ASP A 31 -10.55 1.30 5.78
N ALA A 32 -10.56 0.52 4.70
CA ALA A 32 -10.85 -0.91 4.77
C ALA A 32 -9.79 -1.66 5.62
N LEU A 33 -8.52 -1.34 5.44
CA LEU A 33 -7.43 -1.91 6.23
C LEU A 33 -7.52 -1.48 7.70
N TRP A 34 -7.88 -0.21 7.96
CA TRP A 34 -8.10 0.26 9.31
C TRP A 34 -9.26 -0.47 10.00
N GLU A 35 -10.39 -0.65 9.33
CA GLU A 35 -11.53 -1.40 9.89
C GLU A 35 -11.16 -2.86 10.17
N LEU A 36 -10.48 -3.55 9.23
CA LEU A 36 -10.05 -4.93 9.40
C LEU A 36 -9.14 -5.10 10.62
N ASP A 37 -8.20 -4.16 10.82
CA ASP A 37 -7.26 -4.20 11.94
C ASP A 37 -7.90 -3.74 13.26
N ARG A 38 -8.49 -2.53 13.28
CA ARG A 38 -8.89 -1.85 14.52
C ARG A 38 -10.28 -2.19 15.02
N VAL A 39 -11.18 -2.54 14.13
CA VAL A 39 -12.56 -2.92 14.46
C VAL A 39 -12.72 -4.43 14.49
N GLU A 40 -12.31 -5.11 13.41
CA GLU A 40 -12.49 -6.56 13.27
C GLU A 40 -11.37 -7.36 13.94
N ARG A 41 -10.25 -6.70 14.29
CA ARG A 41 -9.08 -7.32 14.93
C ARG A 41 -8.51 -8.51 14.15
N ASN A 42 -8.55 -8.38 12.82
CA ASN A 42 -7.96 -9.40 11.95
C ASN A 42 -6.43 -9.40 12.10
N PRO A 43 -5.79 -10.53 12.44
CA PRO A 43 -4.35 -10.60 12.68
C PRO A 43 -3.51 -10.59 11.40
N GLY A 44 -4.14 -10.79 10.23
CA GLY A 44 -3.47 -10.86 8.95
C GLY A 44 -2.93 -9.51 8.50
N ARG A 45 -1.85 -9.53 7.72
CA ARG A 45 -1.21 -8.33 7.16
C ARG A 45 -1.05 -8.47 5.66
N ILE A 46 -1.34 -7.40 4.92
CA ILE A 46 -1.02 -7.33 3.49
C ILE A 46 0.47 -7.06 3.29
N ASP A 47 1.05 -7.56 2.22
CA ASP A 47 2.48 -7.42 1.94
C ASP A 47 2.81 -6.05 1.37
N LEU A 48 1.98 -5.55 0.48
CA LEU A 48 2.18 -4.25 -0.15
C LEU A 48 0.86 -3.51 -0.36
N LEU A 49 0.77 -2.30 0.19
CA LEU A 49 -0.18 -1.29 -0.24
C LEU A 49 0.52 -0.42 -1.31
N LEU A 50 -0.05 -0.37 -2.51
CA LEU A 50 0.43 0.47 -3.60
C LEU A 50 -0.62 1.53 -3.92
N THR A 51 -0.34 2.79 -3.60
CA THR A 51 -1.24 3.91 -3.88
C THR A 51 -0.76 4.69 -5.10
N LEU A 52 -1.69 5.01 -6.01
CA LEU A 52 -1.43 5.65 -7.29
C LEU A 52 -2.27 6.92 -7.40
N GLY A 53 -1.65 8.08 -7.61
CA GLY A 53 -2.36 9.34 -7.70
C GLY A 53 -3.27 9.60 -6.50
N SER A 54 -2.73 9.36 -5.30
CA SER A 54 -3.50 9.32 -4.06
C SER A 54 -3.69 10.71 -3.45
N PRO A 55 -4.90 11.07 -2.98
CA PRO A 55 -5.13 12.30 -2.24
C PRO A 55 -4.81 12.19 -0.73
N LEU A 56 -4.25 11.08 -0.27
CA LEU A 56 -4.00 10.83 1.17
C LEU A 56 -3.02 11.81 1.82
N GLY A 57 -2.18 12.51 1.05
CA GLY A 57 -1.33 13.59 1.58
C GLY A 57 -2.11 14.84 1.97
N MET A 58 -3.30 15.06 1.41
CA MET A 58 -4.07 16.28 1.65
C MET A 58 -4.70 16.29 3.04
N HIS A 59 -4.44 17.31 3.83
CA HIS A 59 -4.93 17.44 5.21
C HIS A 59 -6.45 17.26 5.35
N TYR A 60 -7.24 17.87 4.44
CA TYR A 60 -8.69 17.74 4.49
C TYR A 60 -9.18 16.30 4.23
N VAL A 61 -8.41 15.49 3.49
CA VAL A 61 -8.68 14.05 3.30
C VAL A 61 -8.32 13.30 4.57
N GLN A 62 -7.15 13.57 5.13
CA GLN A 62 -6.69 12.93 6.37
C GLN A 62 -7.68 13.12 7.51
N ASP A 63 -8.26 14.31 7.63
CA ASP A 63 -9.28 14.63 8.64
C ASP A 63 -10.55 13.77 8.55
N GLN A 64 -10.78 13.12 7.41
CA GLN A 64 -11.94 12.26 7.18
C GLN A 64 -11.59 10.76 7.27
N LEU A 65 -10.31 10.40 7.33
CA LEU A 65 -9.90 8.99 7.46
C LEU A 65 -10.34 8.40 8.79
N LEU A 66 -10.70 7.14 8.75
CA LEU A 66 -11.05 6.39 9.95
C LEU A 66 -9.85 6.36 10.92
N GLY A 67 -10.13 6.60 12.19
CA GLY A 67 -9.14 6.59 13.26
C GLY A 67 -8.15 7.76 13.26
N PHE A 68 -8.12 8.61 12.24
CA PHE A 68 -7.08 9.65 12.12
C PHE A 68 -7.08 10.63 13.31
N ARG A 69 -8.23 10.86 13.93
CA ARG A 69 -8.38 11.69 15.13
C ARG A 69 -8.25 10.93 16.45
N ASP A 70 -8.09 9.61 16.38
CA ASP A 70 -7.92 8.77 17.56
C ASP A 70 -6.56 9.03 18.23
N ARG A 71 -6.58 9.17 19.56
CA ARG A 71 -5.37 9.45 20.35
C ARG A 71 -4.85 8.21 21.11
N ASP A 72 -5.62 7.12 21.10
CA ASP A 72 -5.38 5.93 21.91
C ASP A 72 -4.53 4.85 21.21
N GLY A 73 -3.59 5.24 20.35
CA GLY A 73 -2.78 4.31 19.58
C GLY A 73 -3.52 3.58 18.45
N ARG A 74 -4.79 3.92 18.20
CA ARG A 74 -5.64 3.33 17.16
C ARG A 74 -5.69 4.17 15.87
N ARG A 75 -4.91 5.22 15.82
CA ARG A 75 -4.91 6.18 14.72
C ARG A 75 -4.66 5.54 13.35
N PHE A 76 -3.75 4.57 13.30
CA PHE A 76 -3.29 3.99 12.04
C PHE A 76 -3.60 2.50 11.94
N PRO A 77 -3.83 1.94 10.74
CA PRO A 77 -3.82 0.49 10.54
C PRO A 77 -2.41 -0.07 10.73
N CYS A 78 -2.30 -1.24 11.39
CA CYS A 78 -1.02 -1.93 11.60
C CYS A 78 -0.93 -3.24 10.79
N ASN A 79 -1.77 -3.40 9.80
CA ASN A 79 -1.84 -4.59 8.96
C ASN A 79 -1.24 -4.38 7.55
N ILE A 80 -0.33 -3.40 7.40
CA ILE A 80 0.40 -3.09 6.17
C ILE A 80 1.88 -3.40 6.41
N ARG A 81 2.50 -4.31 5.64
CA ARG A 81 3.95 -4.57 5.76
C ARG A 81 4.77 -3.48 5.08
N ARG A 82 4.41 -3.12 3.86
CA ARG A 82 5.06 -2.08 3.06
C ARG A 82 4.03 -1.20 2.37
N TRP A 83 4.32 0.07 2.27
CA TRP A 83 3.50 1.03 1.54
C TRP A 83 4.35 1.77 0.51
N ILE A 84 3.97 1.71 -0.76
CA ILE A 84 4.59 2.49 -1.83
C ILE A 84 3.52 3.42 -2.40
N ASN A 85 3.84 4.70 -2.46
CA ASN A 85 3.00 5.72 -3.07
C ASN A 85 3.65 6.22 -4.36
N VAL A 86 2.89 6.27 -5.44
CA VAL A 86 3.34 6.78 -6.74
C VAL A 86 2.46 7.95 -7.14
N ALA A 87 3.08 9.12 -7.32
CA ALA A 87 2.39 10.36 -7.68
C ALA A 87 3.03 10.99 -8.92
N ALA A 88 2.24 11.24 -9.96
CA ALA A 88 2.74 11.79 -11.22
C ALA A 88 2.76 13.31 -11.21
N HIS A 89 3.75 13.89 -11.87
CA HIS A 89 3.79 15.31 -12.14
C HIS A 89 2.52 15.78 -12.87
N GLY A 90 1.91 16.85 -12.36
CA GLY A 90 0.68 17.41 -12.93
C GLY A 90 -0.61 16.69 -12.55
N ASP A 91 -0.53 15.69 -11.66
CA ASP A 91 -1.72 15.08 -11.07
C ASP A 91 -2.25 15.96 -9.93
N LEU A 92 -3.35 16.66 -10.18
CA LEU A 92 -3.98 17.56 -9.21
C LEU A 92 -4.64 16.83 -8.03
N THR A 93 -4.83 15.52 -8.11
CA THR A 93 -5.35 14.70 -7.01
C THR A 93 -4.24 14.35 -6.01
N ALA A 94 -3.00 14.27 -6.48
CA ALA A 94 -1.82 13.94 -5.68
C ALA A 94 -0.93 15.18 -5.47
N LEU A 95 -1.53 16.30 -5.08
CA LEU A 95 -0.82 17.57 -4.87
C LEU A 95 0.21 17.53 -3.73
N ASP A 96 -0.03 16.68 -2.74
CA ASP A 96 0.90 16.38 -1.67
C ASP A 96 1.33 14.91 -1.77
N PRO A 97 2.45 14.62 -2.45
CA PRO A 97 2.88 13.26 -2.74
C PRO A 97 3.71 12.62 -1.62
N GLU A 98 4.10 13.36 -0.58
CA GLU A 98 5.01 12.91 0.47
C GLU A 98 4.24 12.29 1.65
N LEU A 99 3.63 11.11 1.42
CA LEU A 99 2.83 10.44 2.44
C LEU A 99 3.65 10.07 3.68
N ARG A 100 4.95 9.84 3.53
CA ARG A 100 5.83 9.53 4.64
C ARG A 100 5.85 10.65 5.69
N ASP A 101 5.71 11.91 5.30
CA ASP A 101 5.69 13.04 6.22
C ASP A 101 4.43 13.06 7.08
N HIS A 102 3.31 12.56 6.54
CA HIS A 102 2.01 12.51 7.22
C HIS A 102 1.79 11.23 8.03
N PHE A 103 2.32 10.11 7.52
CA PHE A 103 2.11 8.77 8.08
C PHE A 103 3.36 8.18 8.74
N GLY A 104 4.44 8.95 8.88
CA GLY A 104 5.71 8.50 9.47
C GLY A 104 5.58 7.90 10.86
N ALA A 105 4.62 8.37 11.66
CA ALA A 105 4.30 7.79 12.96
C ALA A 105 3.85 6.30 12.89
N MET A 106 3.44 5.80 11.72
CA MET A 106 3.20 4.36 11.51
C MET A 106 4.51 3.54 11.56
N LEU A 107 5.62 4.14 11.09
CA LEU A 107 6.95 3.51 11.15
C LEU A 107 7.45 3.48 12.59
N GLU A 108 7.35 4.61 13.29
CA GLU A 108 7.77 4.74 14.69
C GLU A 108 6.99 3.82 15.62
N GLY A 109 5.68 3.65 15.35
CA GLY A 109 4.80 2.74 16.09
C GLY A 109 4.86 1.28 15.66
N GLY A 110 5.69 0.90 14.68
CA GLY A 110 5.81 -0.46 14.17
C GLY A 110 4.58 -0.98 13.41
N CYS A 111 3.68 -0.08 13.01
CA CYS A 111 2.47 -0.42 12.26
C CYS A 111 2.77 -0.80 10.81
N THR A 112 3.84 -0.26 10.24
CA THR A 112 4.35 -0.64 8.92
C THR A 112 5.87 -0.71 8.94
N GLY A 113 6.46 -1.52 8.07
CA GLY A 113 7.92 -1.65 7.94
C GLY A 113 8.54 -0.57 7.05
N SER A 114 7.79 -0.05 6.08
CA SER A 114 8.28 1.02 5.21
C SER A 114 7.14 1.83 4.58
N ILE A 115 7.40 3.13 4.37
CA ILE A 115 6.61 4.01 3.52
C ILE A 115 7.59 4.64 2.54
N GLU A 116 7.33 4.47 1.24
CA GLU A 116 8.17 4.95 0.15
C GLU A 116 7.35 5.81 -0.81
N ASP A 117 7.74 7.07 -0.97
CA ASP A 117 7.11 8.01 -1.90
C ASP A 117 7.93 8.09 -3.18
N ARG A 118 7.29 7.83 -4.31
CA ARG A 118 7.85 7.89 -5.66
C ARG A 118 7.09 8.93 -6.46
N TYR A 119 7.65 10.13 -6.57
CA TYR A 119 7.06 11.24 -7.30
C TYR A 119 8.07 12.00 -8.16
N GLN A 120 9.35 11.88 -7.84
CA GLN A 120 10.42 12.46 -8.65
C GLN A 120 10.49 11.69 -9.98
N GLU A 121 10.48 12.42 -11.10
CA GLU A 121 10.55 11.85 -12.45
C GLU A 121 9.40 10.88 -12.82
N VAL A 122 8.28 10.94 -12.09
CA VAL A 122 7.07 10.18 -12.42
C VAL A 122 6.18 10.97 -13.37
N PHE A 123 6.02 10.48 -14.59
CA PHE A 123 5.21 11.12 -15.62
C PHE A 123 4.24 10.11 -16.21
N THR A 124 2.96 10.47 -16.22
CA THR A 124 1.92 9.71 -16.90
C THR A 124 1.53 10.43 -18.19
N TYR A 125 1.51 9.70 -19.29
CA TYR A 125 1.31 10.26 -20.63
C TYR A 125 -0.05 9.89 -21.25
N PHE A 126 -1.03 9.54 -20.42
CA PHE A 126 -2.36 9.25 -20.93
C PHE A 126 -2.96 10.50 -21.57
N ARG A 127 -3.39 10.37 -22.84
CA ARG A 127 -3.98 11.44 -23.61
C ARG A 127 -5.29 10.98 -24.24
N ASN A 128 -6.30 11.83 -24.22
CA ASN A 128 -7.57 11.63 -24.93
C ASN A 128 -7.94 12.90 -25.69
N GLU A 129 -9.18 12.98 -26.21
CA GLU A 129 -9.70 14.13 -26.96
C GLU A 129 -9.64 15.45 -26.17
N LEU A 130 -9.67 15.40 -24.84
CA LEU A 130 -9.58 16.56 -23.94
C LEU A 130 -8.14 16.95 -23.60
N GLY A 131 -7.13 16.20 -24.09
CA GLY A 131 -5.72 16.45 -23.86
C GLY A 131 -5.05 15.47 -22.91
N LEU A 132 -3.95 15.90 -22.31
CA LEU A 132 -3.19 15.12 -21.32
C LEU A 132 -3.97 15.03 -20.01
N ASN A 133 -4.09 13.82 -19.47
CA ASN A 133 -4.69 13.60 -18.16
C ASN A 133 -3.74 12.77 -17.29
N ALA A 134 -2.94 13.44 -16.48
CA ALA A 134 -1.95 12.82 -15.60
C ALA A 134 -2.58 11.93 -14.51
N HIS A 135 -3.86 12.14 -14.19
CA HIS A 135 -4.57 11.38 -13.16
C HIS A 135 -5.12 10.03 -13.62
N ARG A 136 -5.11 9.74 -14.92
CA ARG A 136 -5.72 8.48 -15.42
C ARG A 136 -4.96 7.25 -14.95
N SER A 137 -5.72 6.28 -14.41
CA SER A 137 -5.18 4.99 -13.92
C SER A 137 -4.35 4.24 -14.94
N TYR A 138 -4.73 4.28 -16.21
CA TYR A 138 -3.96 3.66 -17.31
C TYR A 138 -2.55 4.22 -17.43
N GLY A 139 -2.37 5.54 -17.21
CA GLY A 139 -1.05 6.17 -17.19
C GLY A 139 -0.19 5.62 -16.05
N TYR A 140 -0.76 5.50 -14.87
CA TYR A 140 -0.07 4.93 -13.71
C TYR A 140 0.28 3.46 -13.87
N LEU A 141 -0.62 2.65 -14.45
CA LEU A 141 -0.39 1.20 -14.59
C LEU A 141 0.75 0.86 -15.56
N VAL A 142 1.05 1.72 -16.54
CA VAL A 142 2.17 1.54 -17.48
C VAL A 142 3.42 2.31 -17.06
N GLU A 143 3.36 3.07 -15.97
CA GLU A 143 4.47 3.86 -15.45
C GLU A 143 5.52 2.95 -14.81
N ALA A 144 6.81 3.28 -15.02
CA ALA A 144 7.93 2.41 -14.66
C ALA A 144 8.06 2.16 -13.15
N HIS A 145 7.76 3.14 -12.30
CA HIS A 145 7.83 2.98 -10.83
C HIS A 145 6.75 2.05 -10.33
N THR A 146 5.54 2.13 -10.90
CA THR A 146 4.43 1.20 -10.62
C THR A 146 4.81 -0.21 -11.05
N ALA A 147 5.26 -0.37 -12.29
CA ALA A 147 5.67 -1.67 -12.83
C ALA A 147 6.77 -2.34 -12.00
N ARG A 148 7.79 -1.57 -11.60
CA ARG A 148 8.86 -2.07 -10.71
C ARG A 148 8.37 -2.46 -9.34
N ALA A 149 7.42 -1.73 -8.75
CA ALA A 149 6.85 -2.07 -7.45
C ALA A 149 6.11 -3.42 -7.51
N ILE A 150 5.29 -3.61 -8.55
CA ILE A 150 4.54 -4.86 -8.77
C ILE A 150 5.51 -6.02 -9.05
N ALA A 151 6.48 -5.82 -9.94
CA ALA A 151 7.47 -6.85 -10.27
C ALA A 151 8.30 -7.27 -9.05
N ALA A 152 8.79 -6.32 -8.26
CA ALA A 152 9.54 -6.60 -7.04
C ALA A 152 8.71 -7.38 -6.01
N TRP A 153 7.42 -7.04 -5.86
CA TRP A 153 6.52 -7.80 -4.99
C TRP A 153 6.31 -9.22 -5.52
N TRP A 154 6.11 -9.38 -6.83
CA TRP A 154 5.89 -10.68 -7.47
C TRP A 154 7.11 -11.58 -7.33
N LEU A 155 8.29 -11.12 -7.72
CA LEU A 155 9.54 -11.88 -7.71
C LEU A 155 10.01 -12.28 -6.31
N ALA A 156 9.72 -11.45 -5.29
CA ALA A 156 10.01 -11.82 -3.90
C ALA A 156 9.21 -13.06 -3.41
N ALA A 157 8.21 -13.54 -4.15
CA ALA A 157 7.54 -14.81 -3.90
C ALA A 157 8.43 -15.98 -4.28
N ASP A 158 9.07 -15.90 -5.44
CA ASP A 158 9.87 -16.99 -5.99
C ASP A 158 11.10 -17.28 -5.12
N GLU A 159 11.68 -16.23 -4.50
CA GLU A 159 12.82 -16.38 -3.59
C GLU A 159 12.41 -17.06 -2.26
N ALA A 160 11.20 -16.81 -1.77
CA ALA A 160 10.70 -17.44 -0.54
C ALA A 160 10.34 -18.92 -0.73
N GLU A 161 9.91 -19.31 -1.93
CA GLU A 161 9.61 -20.71 -2.26
C GLU A 161 10.87 -21.51 -2.59
N CYS A 162 11.95 -20.86 -3.02
CA CYS A 162 13.20 -21.51 -3.42
C CYS A 162 14.13 -21.83 -2.24
N CYS A 163 13.87 -21.35 -1.03
CA CYS A 163 14.57 -21.72 0.20
C CYS A 163 13.61 -22.42 1.16
N PRO A 164 13.37 -23.74 1.05
CA PRO A 164 12.75 -24.49 2.12
C PRO A 164 13.66 -24.39 3.35
N ALA A 165 13.07 -24.07 4.50
CA ALA A 165 13.78 -24.07 5.78
C ALA A 165 14.13 -25.53 6.17
N ASP A 166 15.11 -26.11 5.50
CA ASP A 166 15.69 -27.39 5.87
C ASP A 166 16.69 -27.21 7.01
N GLY A 167 16.15 -27.03 8.20
CA GLY A 167 16.87 -27.13 9.45
C GLY A 167 17.05 -28.59 9.89
N SER A 168 17.48 -29.50 9.02
CA SER A 168 17.94 -30.80 9.45
C SER A 168 19.42 -30.70 9.87
N ALA A 169 19.64 -30.38 11.15
CA ALA A 169 20.93 -30.56 11.78
C ALA A 169 21.30 -32.06 11.67
N LEU A 170 22.25 -32.37 10.79
CA LEU A 170 22.95 -33.65 10.78
C LEU A 170 23.64 -33.83 12.14
N ALA A 171 23.05 -34.61 13.00
CA ALA A 171 23.73 -35.16 14.18
C ALA A 171 24.79 -36.15 13.70
N MET A 172 26.05 -35.80 13.86
CA MET A 172 27.20 -36.71 13.67
C MET A 172 27.23 -37.69 14.84
N PRO A 173 27.23 -39.00 14.58
CA PRO A 173 27.47 -39.98 15.68
C PRO A 173 28.94 -39.96 16.05
N GLY A 174 29.19 -39.83 17.36
CA GLY A 174 30.49 -40.05 18.00
C GLY A 174 30.85 -41.53 18.15
#